data_8a520b79485e516a0814a8ab1881d80c
#
_entry.id   8a520b79485e516a0814a8ab1881d80c
#
_cell.length_a   1.000
_cell.length_b   1.000
_cell.length_c   1.000
_cell.angle_alpha   90.00
_cell.angle_beta   90.00
_cell.angle_gamma   90.00
#
_symmetry.space_group_name_H-M   'P 1'
#
loop_
_entity.id
_entity.type
_entity.pdbx_description
1 polymer ?
#
loop_
_entity_poly.entity_id
_entity_poly.type
_entity_poly.pdbx_seq_one_letter_code
_entity_poly.pdbx_strand_id
1 'polypeptide(L)'
;GDPLTLLNAMAPIYGLDPNNMPINSTADNRVEEDTISIYSQIKMDGEVGGMPINVVSGLRWEETDVTSTSQQAVPSAFIWESNNDFTFTLGDSVDSLSEDYSYSVLLPSLDISIDVTDNLKARASFSKTLARPGYSDMYTATSVEAPSRITHLGDQPSASQGNARLDPLESNNFDFSVEYYYGEANYFSVGFFQKNVSNFVGVQQADESLFGLRDATASNSTFLAQAISELSS
;
A
#
# COMPACT_ATOMS: atom_id res chain seq x y z
N GLY A 1 17.29 12.77 11.34
CA GLY A 1 18.75 12.90 11.15
C GLY A 1 19.22 11.82 10.21
N ASP A 2 20.24 12.06 9.44
CA ASP A 2 20.82 11.10 8.52
C ASP A 2 21.36 9.88 9.30
N PRO A 3 20.96 8.63 8.96
CA PRO A 3 21.42 7.43 9.64
C PRO A 3 22.95 7.25 9.63
N LEU A 4 23.62 7.66 8.55
CA LEU A 4 25.08 7.60 8.43
C LEU A 4 25.78 8.55 9.40
N THR A 5 25.22 9.72 9.64
CA THR A 5 25.76 10.65 10.64
C THR A 5 25.68 10.05 12.04
N LEU A 6 24.57 9.40 12.36
CA LEU A 6 24.39 8.73 13.65
C LEU A 6 25.35 7.54 13.78
N LEU A 7 25.48 6.73 12.73
CA LEU A 7 26.40 5.59 12.69
C LEU A 7 27.84 6.03 12.91
N ASN A 8 28.31 7.05 12.18
CA ASN A 8 29.66 7.58 12.31
C ASN A 8 29.95 8.16 13.70
N ALA A 9 28.95 8.68 14.38
CA ALA A 9 29.08 9.21 15.73
C ALA A 9 29.12 8.09 16.79
N MET A 10 28.35 7.02 16.60
CA MET A 10 28.21 5.96 17.60
C MET A 10 29.19 4.81 17.44
N ALA A 11 29.56 4.44 16.22
CA ALA A 11 30.41 3.28 15.98
C ALA A 11 31.76 3.32 16.75
N PRO A 12 32.48 4.44 16.83
CA PRO A 12 33.71 4.52 17.62
C PRO A 12 33.51 4.29 19.13
N ILE A 13 32.34 4.66 19.65
CA ILE A 13 32.01 4.48 21.09
C ILE A 13 31.95 2.98 21.44
N TYR A 14 31.53 2.15 20.48
CA TYR A 14 31.44 0.70 20.63
C TYR A 14 32.63 -0.06 20.06
N GLY A 15 33.69 0.65 19.66
CA GLY A 15 34.89 0.06 19.06
C GLY A 15 34.66 -0.53 17.65
N LEU A 16 33.66 -0.05 16.93
CA LEU A 16 33.32 -0.47 15.58
C LEU A 16 33.90 0.51 14.57
N ASP A 17 34.33 0.00 13.40
CA ASP A 17 34.72 0.85 12.26
C ASP A 17 33.51 1.12 11.37
N PRO A 18 33.06 2.37 11.27
CA PRO A 18 31.89 2.71 10.42
C PRO A 18 32.08 2.34 8.96
N ASN A 19 33.33 2.30 8.47
CA ASN A 19 33.62 1.97 7.07
C ASN A 19 33.67 0.44 6.82
N ASN A 20 33.68 -0.34 7.85
CA ASN A 20 33.77 -1.81 7.78
C ASN A 20 32.59 -2.51 8.47
N MET A 21 31.50 -1.79 8.70
CA MET A 21 30.26 -2.40 9.19
C MET A 21 29.53 -3.03 8.01
N PRO A 22 29.20 -4.31 8.07
CA PRO A 22 28.33 -4.93 7.05
C PRO A 22 26.94 -4.31 7.18
N ILE A 23 26.63 -3.37 6.29
CA ILE A 23 25.25 -2.91 6.11
C ILE A 23 24.59 -4.00 5.25
N ASN A 24 23.99 -4.98 5.91
CA ASN A 24 23.16 -5.95 5.22
C ASN A 24 21.83 -5.28 4.88
N SER A 25 21.84 -4.41 3.86
CA SER A 25 20.60 -4.03 3.17
C SER A 25 20.19 -5.21 2.32
N THR A 26 19.10 -5.87 2.69
CA THR A 26 18.56 -7.01 1.94
C THR A 26 17.79 -6.55 0.71
N ALA A 27 17.28 -5.32 0.72
CA ALA A 27 16.60 -4.71 -0.41
C ALA A 27 16.75 -3.18 -0.40
N ASP A 28 16.80 -2.60 -1.60
CA ASP A 28 16.64 -1.17 -1.85
C ASP A 28 15.40 -0.97 -2.71
N ASN A 29 14.39 -0.32 -2.16
CA ASN A 29 13.10 -0.10 -2.82
C ASN A 29 12.88 1.39 -3.06
N ARG A 30 12.49 1.73 -4.28
CA ARG A 30 12.14 3.07 -4.69
C ARG A 30 10.83 3.08 -5.47
N VAL A 31 9.93 3.94 -5.08
CA VAL A 31 8.69 4.22 -5.81
C VAL A 31 8.69 5.69 -6.20
N GLU A 32 8.46 5.96 -7.46
CA GLU A 32 8.28 7.30 -8.04
C GLU A 32 6.86 7.40 -8.58
N GLU A 33 6.18 8.50 -8.29
CA GLU A 33 4.87 8.84 -8.82
C GLU A 33 4.92 10.22 -9.45
N ASP A 34 4.63 10.28 -10.75
CA ASP A 34 4.48 11.52 -11.50
C ASP A 34 2.99 11.72 -11.85
N THR A 35 2.44 12.85 -11.41
CA THR A 35 1.01 13.13 -11.58
C THR A 35 0.77 14.41 -12.36
N ILE A 36 -0.05 14.31 -13.41
CA ILE A 36 -0.58 15.46 -14.14
C ILE A 36 -2.08 15.55 -13.89
N SER A 37 -2.58 16.75 -13.62
CA SER A 37 -4.02 16.97 -13.44
C SER A 37 -4.52 18.25 -14.08
N ILE A 38 -5.74 18.18 -14.59
CA ILE A 38 -6.50 19.33 -15.11
C ILE A 38 -7.83 19.37 -14.39
N TYR A 39 -8.25 20.54 -13.95
CA TYR A 39 -9.56 20.72 -13.33
C TYR A 39 -10.30 21.92 -13.87
N SER A 40 -11.62 21.86 -13.80
CA SER A 40 -12.54 22.97 -14.08
C SER A 40 -13.61 23.01 -13.00
N GLN A 41 -14.02 24.22 -12.63
CA GLN A 41 -15.08 24.44 -11.66
C GLN A 41 -16.00 25.56 -12.16
N ILE A 42 -17.29 25.34 -12.00
CA ILE A 42 -18.33 26.33 -12.30
C ILE A 42 -19.14 26.57 -11.05
N LYS A 43 -19.34 27.83 -10.73
CA LYS A 43 -20.24 28.27 -9.67
C LYS A 43 -21.39 29.06 -10.28
N MET A 44 -22.60 28.71 -9.87
CA MET A 44 -23.83 29.37 -10.31
C MET A 44 -24.68 29.73 -9.11
N ASP A 45 -25.13 30.95 -9.05
CA ASP A 45 -26.12 31.44 -8.12
C ASP A 45 -27.39 31.78 -8.90
N GLY A 46 -28.54 31.40 -8.38
CA GLY A 46 -29.81 31.59 -9.06
C GLY A 46 -31.01 31.50 -8.14
N GLU A 47 -32.17 31.37 -8.73
CA GLU A 47 -33.45 31.25 -8.02
C GLU A 47 -34.33 30.22 -8.72
N VAL A 48 -34.95 29.33 -7.96
CA VAL A 48 -35.90 28.33 -8.47
C VAL A 48 -37.19 28.43 -7.63
N GLY A 49 -38.28 28.85 -8.28
CA GLY A 49 -39.58 28.98 -7.59
C GLY A 49 -39.57 29.98 -6.43
N GLY A 50 -38.77 31.05 -6.51
CA GLY A 50 -38.62 32.05 -5.47
C GLY A 50 -37.62 31.66 -4.35
N MET A 51 -36.96 30.51 -4.49
CA MET A 51 -35.97 30.01 -3.51
C MET A 51 -34.55 30.22 -4.07
N PRO A 52 -33.67 30.92 -3.33
CA PRO A 52 -32.28 31.06 -3.73
C PRO A 52 -31.59 29.70 -3.81
N ILE A 53 -30.84 29.48 -4.88
CA ILE A 53 -30.07 28.27 -5.11
C ILE A 53 -28.61 28.62 -5.44
N ASN A 54 -27.68 27.88 -4.86
CA ASN A 54 -26.27 27.91 -5.21
C ASN A 54 -25.84 26.52 -5.68
N VAL A 55 -25.18 26.46 -6.81
CA VAL A 55 -24.66 25.22 -7.40
C VAL A 55 -23.17 25.40 -7.68
N VAL A 56 -22.37 24.48 -7.17
CA VAL A 56 -20.94 24.36 -7.50
C VAL A 56 -20.72 23.01 -8.15
N SER A 57 -20.20 23.00 -9.39
CA SER A 57 -19.87 21.80 -10.11
C SER A 57 -18.39 21.80 -10.49
N GLY A 58 -17.71 20.71 -10.23
CA GLY A 58 -16.29 20.54 -10.51
C GLY A 58 -16.04 19.26 -11.30
N LEU A 59 -14.99 19.28 -12.11
CA LEU A 59 -14.48 18.12 -12.80
C LEU A 59 -12.96 18.19 -12.80
N ARG A 60 -12.31 17.15 -12.26
CA ARG A 60 -10.86 16.97 -12.29
C ARG A 60 -10.54 15.68 -13.02
N TRP A 61 -9.66 15.75 -13.98
CA TRP A 61 -9.00 14.60 -14.57
C TRP A 61 -7.58 14.55 -14.06
N GLU A 62 -7.13 13.36 -13.72
CA GLU A 62 -5.79 13.11 -13.20
C GLU A 62 -5.22 11.85 -13.85
N GLU A 63 -3.97 11.92 -14.29
CA GLU A 63 -3.17 10.80 -14.77
C GLU A 63 -1.92 10.69 -13.90
N THR A 64 -1.61 9.49 -13.47
CA THR A 64 -0.47 9.19 -12.63
C THR A 64 0.34 8.06 -13.26
N ASP A 65 1.64 8.30 -13.44
CA ASP A 65 2.62 7.30 -13.81
C ASP A 65 3.37 6.86 -12.55
N VAL A 66 3.48 5.56 -12.36
CA VAL A 66 4.16 4.93 -11.23
C VAL A 66 5.32 4.10 -11.75
N THR A 67 6.51 4.32 -11.22
CA THR A 67 7.68 3.47 -11.45
C THR A 67 8.17 2.92 -10.11
N SER A 68 8.13 1.60 -9.96
CA SER A 68 8.67 0.90 -8.78
C SER A 68 9.93 0.15 -9.17
N THR A 69 11.04 0.48 -8.52
CA THR A 69 12.32 -0.19 -8.71
C THR A 69 12.79 -0.82 -7.40
N SER A 70 13.37 -2.01 -7.50
CA SER A 70 13.95 -2.72 -6.37
C SER A 70 15.27 -3.33 -6.74
N GLN A 71 16.22 -3.28 -5.82
CA GLN A 71 17.44 -4.07 -5.85
C GLN A 71 17.46 -4.94 -4.60
N GLN A 72 17.56 -6.24 -4.76
CA GLN A 72 17.57 -7.18 -3.66
C GLN A 72 18.63 -8.25 -3.84
N ALA A 73 19.23 -8.68 -2.73
CA ALA A 73 20.07 -9.87 -2.73
C ALA A 73 19.20 -11.11 -2.88
N VAL A 74 19.57 -12.00 -3.80
CA VAL A 74 18.79 -13.21 -4.09
C VAL A 74 19.19 -14.31 -3.12
N PRO A 75 18.22 -14.91 -2.38
CA PRO A 75 18.50 -16.10 -1.59
C PRO A 75 18.99 -17.26 -2.47
N SER A 76 20.07 -17.91 -2.06
CA SER A 76 20.72 -18.98 -2.84
C SER A 76 20.44 -20.38 -2.32
N ALA A 77 20.25 -20.52 -1.02
CA ALA A 77 19.95 -21.81 -0.39
C ALA A 77 19.28 -21.63 0.97
N PHE A 78 18.41 -22.56 1.35
CA PHE A 78 18.02 -22.78 2.74
C PHE A 78 19.04 -23.70 3.39
N ILE A 79 19.41 -23.41 4.64
CA ILE A 79 20.31 -24.19 5.46
C ILE A 79 19.55 -24.67 6.67
N TRP A 80 19.59 -25.99 6.91
CA TRP A 80 19.12 -26.57 8.16
C TRP A 80 20.28 -26.58 9.15
N GLU A 81 20.19 -25.77 10.20
CA GLU A 81 21.25 -25.64 11.21
C GLU A 81 21.08 -26.63 12.34
N SER A 82 19.89 -26.75 12.89
CA SER A 82 19.60 -27.74 13.95
C SER A 82 18.10 -27.87 14.19
N ASN A 83 17.61 -29.03 14.58
CA ASN A 83 16.19 -29.29 14.93
C ASN A 83 15.20 -28.59 14.02
N ASN A 84 14.70 -27.44 14.46
CA ASN A 84 13.73 -26.61 13.75
C ASN A 84 14.32 -25.27 13.26
N ASP A 85 15.65 -25.13 13.31
CA ASP A 85 16.30 -23.87 12.93
C ASP A 85 16.74 -23.91 11.48
N PHE A 86 16.11 -23.07 10.67
CA PHE A 86 16.44 -22.85 9.27
C PHE A 86 16.90 -21.42 9.07
N THR A 87 17.95 -21.26 8.30
CA THR A 87 18.41 -19.98 7.81
C THR A 87 18.49 -20.03 6.28
N PHE A 88 18.73 -18.89 5.67
CA PHE A 88 19.06 -18.85 4.24
C PHE A 88 20.33 -18.06 4.02
N THR A 89 21.08 -18.45 3.01
CA THR A 89 22.21 -17.67 2.53
C THR A 89 21.78 -16.79 1.37
N LEU A 90 22.32 -15.58 1.34
CA LEU A 90 22.23 -14.72 0.18
C LEU A 90 23.34 -15.07 -0.81
N GLY A 91 23.01 -15.12 -2.09
CA GLY A 91 23.98 -15.24 -3.15
C GLY A 91 24.68 -13.90 -3.42
N ASP A 92 25.75 -13.96 -4.21
CA ASP A 92 26.48 -12.76 -4.67
C ASP A 92 25.70 -11.98 -5.75
N SER A 93 24.61 -12.55 -6.26
CA SER A 93 23.77 -11.91 -7.26
C SER A 93 22.77 -10.95 -6.62
N VAL A 94 22.64 -9.78 -7.26
CA VAL A 94 21.61 -8.80 -6.95
C VAL A 94 20.58 -8.84 -8.08
N ASP A 95 19.32 -9.06 -7.74
CA ASP A 95 18.21 -8.94 -8.67
C ASP A 95 17.75 -7.49 -8.71
N SER A 96 17.57 -6.97 -9.93
CA SER A 96 17.07 -5.60 -10.15
C SER A 96 15.76 -5.70 -10.89
N LEU A 97 14.70 -5.35 -10.22
CA LEU A 97 13.34 -5.35 -10.74
C LEU A 97 12.89 -3.91 -10.99
N SER A 98 12.20 -3.70 -12.11
CA SER A 98 11.55 -2.42 -12.40
C SER A 98 10.19 -2.70 -13.01
N GLU A 99 9.16 -2.08 -12.46
CA GLU A 99 7.81 -2.14 -12.99
C GLU A 99 7.24 -0.73 -13.16
N ASP A 100 6.64 -0.51 -14.34
CA ASP A 100 5.95 0.71 -14.68
C ASP A 100 4.45 0.44 -14.75
N TYR A 101 3.67 1.37 -14.24
CA TYR A 101 2.22 1.35 -14.29
C TYR A 101 1.67 2.76 -14.45
N SER A 102 0.58 2.91 -15.18
CA SER A 102 -0.12 4.19 -15.27
C SER A 102 -1.62 4.00 -15.13
N TYR A 103 -2.27 4.98 -14.50
CA TYR A 103 -3.72 5.03 -14.38
C TYR A 103 -4.23 6.46 -14.54
N SER A 104 -5.49 6.58 -14.97
CA SER A 104 -6.17 7.87 -15.02
C SER A 104 -7.52 7.79 -14.35
N VAL A 105 -7.90 8.87 -13.64
CA VAL A 105 -9.15 8.94 -12.89
C VAL A 105 -9.87 10.25 -13.21
N LEU A 106 -11.18 10.16 -13.37
CA LEU A 106 -12.07 11.32 -13.47
C LEU A 106 -12.80 11.50 -12.14
N LEU A 107 -12.69 12.71 -11.57
CA LEU A 107 -13.19 13.08 -10.25
C LEU A 107 -14.24 14.20 -10.39
N PRO A 108 -15.51 13.86 -10.64
CA PRO A 108 -16.59 14.83 -10.63
C PRO A 108 -16.96 15.24 -9.20
N SER A 109 -17.42 16.48 -9.05
CA SER A 109 -18.05 16.99 -7.85
C SER A 109 -19.26 17.87 -8.19
N LEU A 110 -20.28 17.81 -7.36
CA LEU A 110 -21.48 18.61 -7.45
C LEU A 110 -21.97 18.93 -6.05
N ASP A 111 -22.09 20.21 -5.74
CA ASP A 111 -22.65 20.71 -4.50
C ASP A 111 -23.84 21.62 -4.85
N ILE A 112 -24.97 21.36 -4.22
CA ILE A 112 -26.19 22.15 -4.37
C ILE A 112 -26.64 22.57 -2.99
N SER A 113 -26.93 23.86 -2.81
CA SER A 113 -27.62 24.37 -1.65
C SER A 113 -28.80 25.22 -2.05
N ILE A 114 -29.92 25.03 -1.39
CA ILE A 114 -31.17 25.77 -1.62
C ILE A 114 -31.71 26.31 -0.32
N ASP A 115 -32.09 27.57 -0.30
CA ASP A 115 -32.78 28.21 0.78
C ASP A 115 -34.29 28.02 0.58
N VAL A 116 -34.85 26.94 1.16
CA VAL A 116 -36.25 26.54 1.01
C VAL A 116 -37.19 27.60 1.64
N THR A 117 -36.75 28.16 2.75
CA THR A 117 -37.35 29.34 3.41
C THR A 117 -36.23 30.18 4.04
N ASP A 118 -36.55 31.34 4.59
CA ASP A 118 -35.58 32.20 5.30
C ASP A 118 -34.85 31.45 6.44
N ASN A 119 -35.47 30.41 6.96
CA ASN A 119 -34.96 29.64 8.09
C ASN A 119 -34.61 28.18 7.77
N LEU A 120 -34.91 27.72 6.58
CA LEU A 120 -34.71 26.31 6.18
C LEU A 120 -33.80 26.20 4.97
N LYS A 121 -32.66 25.56 5.13
CA LYS A 121 -31.69 25.31 4.08
C LYS A 121 -31.55 23.81 3.85
N ALA A 122 -31.54 23.39 2.60
CA ALA A 122 -31.22 22.02 2.20
C ALA A 122 -29.93 22.00 1.39
N ARG A 123 -29.12 20.97 1.57
CA ARG A 123 -27.88 20.76 0.81
C ARG A 123 -27.84 19.33 0.30
N ALA A 124 -27.30 19.17 -0.90
CA ALA A 124 -26.97 17.88 -1.44
C ALA A 124 -25.60 17.96 -2.11
N SER A 125 -24.76 16.97 -1.89
CA SER A 125 -23.49 16.88 -2.58
C SER A 125 -23.23 15.49 -3.11
N PHE A 126 -22.50 15.45 -4.22
CA PHE A 126 -21.94 14.24 -4.80
C PHE A 126 -20.49 14.50 -5.16
N SER A 127 -19.61 13.54 -4.82
CA SER A 127 -18.22 13.61 -5.25
C SER A 127 -17.63 12.22 -5.44
N LYS A 128 -16.71 12.12 -6.40
CA LYS A 128 -15.78 10.99 -6.49
C LYS A 128 -14.42 11.45 -5.99
N THR A 129 -13.83 10.68 -5.06
CA THR A 129 -12.52 10.95 -4.48
C THR A 129 -11.63 9.73 -4.62
N LEU A 130 -10.32 9.93 -4.55
CA LEU A 130 -9.33 8.86 -4.57
C LEU A 130 -8.40 8.94 -3.36
N ALA A 131 -7.80 7.80 -3.01
CA ALA A 131 -6.66 7.69 -2.10
C ALA A 131 -5.64 6.73 -2.69
N ARG A 132 -4.38 7.16 -2.76
CA ARG A 132 -3.29 6.33 -3.31
C ARG A 132 -2.93 5.19 -2.37
N PRO A 133 -2.49 4.02 -2.91
CA PRO A 133 -1.90 2.95 -2.11
C PRO A 133 -0.68 3.43 -1.32
N GLY A 134 -0.33 2.70 -0.26
CA GLY A 134 0.93 2.94 0.44
C GLY A 134 2.13 2.54 -0.42
N TYR A 135 3.22 3.27 -0.36
CA TYR A 135 4.42 2.93 -1.15
C TYR A 135 4.95 1.55 -0.85
N SER A 136 4.86 1.09 0.40
CA SER A 136 5.25 -0.28 0.78
C SER A 136 4.44 -1.37 0.07
N ASP A 137 3.20 -1.08 -0.29
CA ASP A 137 2.33 -2.03 -0.98
C ASP A 137 2.72 -2.18 -2.46
N MET A 138 3.52 -1.24 -2.98
CA MET A 138 4.00 -1.20 -4.36
C MET A 138 5.45 -1.67 -4.53
N TYR A 139 6.14 -2.10 -3.47
CA TYR A 139 7.51 -2.61 -3.58
C TYR A 139 7.58 -3.90 -4.39
N THR A 140 8.48 -3.95 -5.36
CA THR A 140 8.70 -5.11 -6.23
C THR A 140 9.68 -6.14 -5.65
N ALA A 141 10.43 -5.79 -4.60
CA ALA A 141 11.29 -6.73 -3.91
C ALA A 141 10.49 -7.84 -3.23
N THR A 142 10.96 -9.07 -3.36
CA THR A 142 10.39 -10.25 -2.71
C THR A 142 11.11 -10.52 -1.39
N SER A 143 10.40 -10.43 -0.28
CA SER A 143 10.91 -10.80 1.04
C SER A 143 10.63 -12.27 1.29
N VAL A 144 11.66 -13.06 1.49
CA VAL A 144 11.58 -14.51 1.74
C VAL A 144 11.86 -14.78 3.20
N GLU A 145 11.03 -15.59 3.83
CA GLU A 145 11.19 -16.06 5.20
C GLU A 145 11.53 -17.55 5.20
N ALA A 146 12.52 -17.94 6.00
CA ALA A 146 12.86 -19.35 6.16
C ALA A 146 11.74 -20.06 6.94
N PRO A 147 11.45 -21.34 6.65
CA PRO A 147 10.47 -22.11 7.41
C PRO A 147 10.98 -22.37 8.83
N SER A 148 10.09 -22.37 9.79
CA SER A 148 10.41 -22.70 11.17
C SER A 148 10.53 -24.21 11.42
N ARG A 149 10.12 -25.03 10.44
CA ARG A 149 10.15 -26.50 10.53
C ARG A 149 10.49 -27.09 9.17
N ILE A 150 10.89 -28.36 9.16
CA ILE A 150 11.10 -29.11 7.94
C ILE A 150 9.78 -29.32 7.18
N THR A 151 9.81 -29.27 5.85
CA THR A 151 8.60 -29.28 5.02
C THR A 151 7.71 -30.51 5.19
N HIS A 152 8.27 -31.68 5.48
CA HIS A 152 7.45 -32.88 5.71
C HIS A 152 6.70 -32.86 7.07
N LEU A 153 7.01 -31.90 7.96
CA LEU A 153 6.17 -31.56 9.11
C LEU A 153 5.07 -30.55 8.78
N GLY A 154 4.98 -30.14 7.54
CA GLY A 154 3.93 -29.27 7.05
C GLY A 154 4.23 -27.76 7.11
N ASP A 155 5.46 -27.38 7.48
CA ASP A 155 5.88 -25.99 7.45
C ASP A 155 6.60 -25.66 6.12
N GLN A 156 6.20 -24.57 5.48
CA GLN A 156 6.75 -24.15 4.18
C GLN A 156 7.35 -22.76 4.31
N PRO A 157 8.40 -22.44 3.52
CA PRO A 157 8.89 -21.08 3.45
C PRO A 157 7.78 -20.17 2.91
N SER A 158 7.71 -18.97 3.43
CA SER A 158 6.80 -17.94 2.96
C SER A 158 7.57 -16.82 2.29
N ALA A 159 6.90 -16.10 1.42
CA ALA A 159 7.42 -14.89 0.82
C ALA A 159 6.31 -13.87 0.65
N SER A 160 6.69 -12.61 0.64
CA SER A 160 5.78 -11.50 0.38
C SER A 160 6.39 -10.54 -0.64
N GLN A 161 5.55 -10.00 -1.50
CA GLN A 161 5.90 -9.00 -2.50
C GLN A 161 4.75 -8.02 -2.64
N GLY A 162 5.04 -6.74 -2.83
CA GLY A 162 4.05 -5.75 -3.20
C GLY A 162 3.68 -5.83 -4.68
N ASN A 163 2.78 -4.97 -5.11
CA ASN A 163 2.32 -4.89 -6.49
C ASN A 163 2.37 -3.44 -6.97
N ALA A 164 3.27 -3.13 -7.88
CA ALA A 164 3.41 -1.79 -8.47
C ALA A 164 2.17 -1.36 -9.28
N ARG A 165 1.29 -2.29 -9.64
CA ARG A 165 0.10 -2.06 -10.47
C ARG A 165 -1.18 -1.94 -9.66
N LEU A 166 -1.11 -1.34 -8.49
CA LEU A 166 -2.28 -1.08 -7.67
C LEU A 166 -3.01 0.16 -8.15
N ASP A 167 -4.30 -0.01 -8.46
CA ASP A 167 -5.19 1.12 -8.66
C ASP A 167 -5.45 1.87 -7.35
N PRO A 168 -5.66 3.18 -7.39
CA PRO A 168 -6.03 3.93 -6.19
C PRO A 168 -7.40 3.50 -5.68
N LEU A 169 -7.58 3.55 -4.34
CA LEU A 169 -8.91 3.45 -3.76
C LEU A 169 -9.77 4.59 -4.30
N GLU A 170 -10.95 4.27 -4.77
CA GLU A 170 -11.94 5.25 -5.23
C GLU A 170 -13.15 5.23 -4.30
N SER A 171 -13.68 6.40 -3.99
CA SER A 171 -14.90 6.55 -3.21
C SER A 171 -15.91 7.43 -3.93
N ASN A 172 -17.10 6.89 -4.16
CA ASN A 172 -18.27 7.68 -4.54
C ASN A 172 -19.01 8.10 -3.27
N ASN A 173 -19.08 9.41 -3.05
CA ASN A 173 -19.64 10.00 -1.87
C ASN A 173 -20.94 10.73 -2.23
N PHE A 174 -21.96 10.51 -1.43
CA PHE A 174 -23.23 11.23 -1.52
C PHE A 174 -23.59 11.72 -0.12
N ASP A 175 -23.90 13.01 -0.02
CA ASP A 175 -24.28 13.66 1.23
C ASP A 175 -25.56 14.48 0.99
N PHE A 176 -26.47 14.44 1.98
CA PHE A 176 -27.67 15.25 2.02
C PHE A 176 -27.88 15.78 3.41
N SER A 177 -28.21 17.08 3.56
CA SER A 177 -28.50 17.67 4.85
C SER A 177 -29.62 18.68 4.77
N VAL A 178 -30.32 18.83 5.89
CA VAL A 178 -31.33 19.88 6.10
C VAL A 178 -30.98 20.61 7.40
N GLU A 179 -30.95 21.93 7.33
CA GLU A 179 -30.60 22.83 8.42
C GLU A 179 -31.79 23.77 8.69
N TYR A 180 -32.25 23.82 9.94
CA TYR A 180 -33.29 24.74 10.38
C TYR A 180 -32.75 25.73 11.38
N TYR A 181 -32.84 27.03 11.06
CA TYR A 181 -32.34 28.14 11.86
C TYR A 181 -33.53 28.79 12.61
N TYR A 182 -33.53 28.71 13.94
CA TYR A 182 -34.62 29.27 14.78
C TYR A 182 -34.22 30.44 15.67
N GLY A 183 -33.02 31.00 15.42
CA GLY A 183 -32.47 32.17 16.06
C GLY A 183 -31.17 32.62 15.41
N GLU A 184 -30.63 33.79 15.80
CA GLU A 184 -29.45 34.38 15.18
C GLU A 184 -28.20 33.45 15.19
N ALA A 185 -28.09 32.61 16.22
CA ALA A 185 -26.96 31.65 16.39
C ALA A 185 -27.43 30.21 16.64
N ASN A 186 -28.75 29.93 16.59
CA ASN A 186 -29.30 28.64 16.94
C ASN A 186 -29.81 27.93 15.70
N TYR A 187 -29.35 26.71 15.50
CA TYR A 187 -29.84 25.87 14.40
C TYR A 187 -29.92 24.39 14.81
N PHE A 188 -30.69 23.63 14.07
CA PHE A 188 -30.78 22.19 14.16
C PHE A 188 -30.49 21.61 12.74
N SER A 189 -29.70 20.57 12.67
CA SER A 189 -29.41 19.93 11.38
C SER A 189 -29.56 18.40 11.46
N VAL A 190 -30.01 17.82 10.34
CA VAL A 190 -30.02 16.37 10.10
C VAL A 190 -29.30 16.12 8.80
N GLY A 191 -28.39 15.16 8.79
CA GLY A 191 -27.63 14.76 7.61
C GLY A 191 -27.68 13.25 7.38
N PHE A 192 -27.64 12.88 6.13
CA PHE A 192 -27.43 11.52 5.63
C PHE A 192 -26.20 11.52 4.74
N PHE A 193 -25.36 10.50 4.88
CA PHE A 193 -24.24 10.30 3.97
C PHE A 193 -24.13 8.82 3.56
N GLN A 194 -23.60 8.63 2.36
CA GLN A 194 -23.26 7.31 1.84
C GLN A 194 -21.90 7.36 1.15
N LYS A 195 -21.05 6.40 1.43
CA LYS A 195 -19.75 6.22 0.78
C LYS A 195 -19.63 4.82 0.23
N ASN A 196 -19.38 4.72 -1.08
CA ASN A 196 -19.11 3.46 -1.75
C ASN A 196 -17.63 3.45 -2.17
N VAL A 197 -16.84 2.59 -1.53
CA VAL A 197 -15.39 2.49 -1.77
C VAL A 197 -15.10 1.24 -2.57
N SER A 198 -14.21 1.37 -3.55
CA SER A 198 -13.70 0.30 -4.41
C SER A 198 -12.18 0.26 -4.44
N ASN A 199 -11.61 -0.77 -5.06
CA ASN A 199 -10.17 -0.99 -5.22
C ASN A 199 -9.42 -1.11 -3.88
N PHE A 200 -10.01 -1.84 -2.93
CA PHE A 200 -9.31 -2.15 -1.68
C PHE A 200 -8.07 -3.00 -1.95
N VAL A 201 -6.93 -2.57 -1.39
CA VAL A 201 -5.73 -3.38 -1.38
C VAL A 201 -5.96 -4.59 -0.47
N GLY A 202 -5.73 -5.77 -1.01
CA GLY A 202 -5.82 -7.04 -0.31
C GLY A 202 -4.60 -7.90 -0.54
N VAL A 203 -4.45 -8.96 0.24
CA VAL A 203 -3.39 -9.95 0.07
C VAL A 203 -3.96 -11.16 -0.66
N GLN A 204 -3.31 -11.55 -1.76
CA GLN A 204 -3.59 -12.80 -2.45
C GLN A 204 -2.48 -13.80 -2.12
N GLN A 205 -2.84 -15.01 -1.76
CA GLN A 205 -1.89 -16.10 -1.54
C GLN A 205 -1.80 -16.97 -2.80
N ALA A 206 -0.56 -17.31 -3.17
CA ALA A 206 -0.27 -18.23 -4.28
C ALA A 206 0.87 -19.16 -3.88
N ASP A 207 0.88 -20.37 -4.44
CA ASP A 207 1.97 -21.31 -4.28
C ASP A 207 2.91 -21.17 -5.48
N GLU A 208 4.12 -20.67 -5.24
CA GLU A 208 5.12 -20.43 -6.27
C GLU A 208 6.50 -20.92 -5.85
N SER A 209 7.32 -21.30 -6.83
CA SER A 209 8.73 -21.63 -6.60
C SER A 209 9.57 -20.37 -6.81
N LEU A 210 10.11 -19.82 -5.70
CA LEU A 210 10.88 -18.59 -5.70
C LEU A 210 12.37 -18.87 -5.81
N PHE A 211 13.06 -18.15 -6.70
CA PHE A 211 14.52 -18.17 -6.88
C PHE A 211 15.14 -19.55 -7.08
N GLY A 212 14.34 -20.58 -7.41
CA GLY A 212 14.82 -21.95 -7.52
C GLY A 212 15.26 -22.57 -6.18
N LEU A 213 14.87 -21.98 -5.07
CA LEU A 213 15.15 -22.50 -3.72
C LEU A 213 14.54 -23.89 -3.58
N ARG A 214 15.32 -24.78 -2.98
CA ARG A 214 14.92 -26.15 -2.70
C ARG A 214 14.85 -26.35 -1.20
N ASP A 215 13.99 -27.28 -0.81
CA ASP A 215 13.97 -27.77 0.56
C ASP A 215 15.36 -28.26 1.00
N ALA A 216 15.87 -27.71 2.09
CA ALA A 216 17.20 -28.08 2.62
C ALA A 216 17.29 -29.57 2.96
N THR A 217 16.19 -30.22 3.29
CA THR A 217 16.14 -31.65 3.62
C THR A 217 16.04 -32.53 2.37
N ALA A 218 15.41 -32.04 1.29
CA ALA A 218 15.21 -32.81 0.06
C ALA A 218 16.48 -32.95 -0.79
N SER A 219 17.44 -32.04 -0.65
CA SER A 219 18.70 -32.05 -1.42
C SER A 219 19.77 -33.00 -0.86
N ASN A 220 19.61 -33.51 0.37
CA ASN A 220 20.54 -34.39 1.01
C ASN A 220 19.82 -35.64 1.53
N SER A 221 20.06 -36.78 0.87
CA SER A 221 19.45 -38.07 1.24
C SER A 221 19.75 -38.51 2.69
N THR A 222 20.86 -38.08 3.25
CA THR A 222 21.24 -38.36 4.64
C THR A 222 20.38 -37.58 5.60
N PHE A 223 20.19 -36.28 5.34
CA PHE A 223 19.33 -35.43 6.17
C PHE A 223 17.86 -35.82 6.09
N LEU A 224 17.38 -36.16 4.89
CA LEU A 224 16.03 -36.66 4.72
C LEU A 224 15.80 -37.96 5.48
N ALA A 225 16.75 -38.92 5.43
CA ALA A 225 16.68 -40.18 6.18
C ALA A 225 16.71 -39.94 7.70
N GLN A 226 17.54 -39.03 8.17
CA GLN A 226 17.60 -38.65 9.60
C GLN A 226 16.26 -38.01 10.03
N ALA A 227 15.74 -37.06 9.27
CA ALA A 227 14.47 -36.40 9.56
C ALA A 227 13.30 -37.39 9.62
N ILE A 228 13.21 -38.33 8.67
CA ILE A 228 12.21 -39.42 8.68
C ILE A 228 12.40 -40.31 9.92
N SER A 229 13.64 -40.62 10.32
CA SER A 229 13.92 -41.42 11.52
C SER A 229 13.47 -40.73 12.80
N GLU A 230 13.73 -39.44 12.93
CA GLU A 230 13.34 -38.63 14.10
C GLU A 230 11.81 -38.48 14.22
N LEU A 231 11.10 -38.44 13.10
CA LEU A 231 9.64 -38.39 13.09
C LEU A 231 8.96 -39.72 13.41
N SER A 232 9.66 -40.82 13.25
CA SER A 232 9.12 -42.17 13.48
C SER A 232 9.41 -42.67 14.93
N SER A 233 10.12 -41.90 15.71
CA SER A 233 10.44 -42.19 17.11
C SER A 233 9.51 -41.45 18.06
#